data_d0086a6566b4e6936c65966c0f6e4dc6
#
_entry.id   d0086a6566b4e6936c65966c0f6e4dc6
#
_cell.length_a   1.000
_cell.length_b   1.000
_cell.length_c   1.000
_cell.angle_alpha   90.00
_cell.angle_beta   90.00
_cell.angle_gamma   90.00
#
_symmetry.space_group_name_H-M   'P 1'
#
loop_
_entity.id
_entity.type
_entity.pdbx_description
1 polymer ?
#
loop_
_entity_poly.entity_id
_entity_poly.type
_entity_poly.pdbx_seq_one_letter_code
_entity_poly.pdbx_strand_id
1 'polypeptide(L)'
;MDADARLVMHVVLSECPAVFHGLASLVDVGGGHGTAAAAIARAFPHIKCTVMDLPHVVAEAPAGTGLCFLAGDMFDHIPPADGILLKWILHDWDDAKCIKIMERCKEAIGGKERGGKVIIIDTVIGSRPNEEDMIRREAQVLCDLGMMTTSNGAEREE
;
A
#
# COMPACT_ATOMS: atom_id res chain seq x y z
N MET A 1 7.86 12.34 0.77
CA MET A 1 7.19 11.02 0.83
C MET A 1 6.79 10.61 2.24
N ASP A 2 7.66 10.66 3.25
CA ASP A 2 7.28 10.24 4.63
C ASP A 2 6.23 11.11 5.31
N ALA A 3 6.22 12.43 5.06
CA ALA A 3 5.22 13.35 5.62
C ALA A 3 3.81 13.06 5.07
N ASP A 4 3.71 12.83 3.77
CA ASP A 4 2.45 12.51 3.10
C ASP A 4 1.93 11.13 3.53
N ALA A 5 2.83 10.15 3.66
CA ALA A 5 2.49 8.83 4.18
C ALA A 5 1.90 8.89 5.60
N ARG A 6 2.45 9.75 6.47
CA ARG A 6 1.94 9.95 7.84
C ARG A 6 0.54 10.57 7.83
N LEU A 7 0.32 11.59 6.99
CA LEU A 7 -0.98 12.25 6.88
C LEU A 7 -2.05 11.28 6.37
N VAL A 8 -1.76 10.56 5.28
CA VAL A 8 -2.67 9.55 4.71
C VAL A 8 -3.01 8.48 5.74
N MET A 9 -2.00 7.93 6.42
CA MET A 9 -2.23 6.91 7.46
C MET A 9 -3.00 7.46 8.65
N HIS A 10 -2.80 8.72 9.04
CA HIS A 10 -3.62 9.34 10.08
C HIS A 10 -5.09 9.37 9.69
N VAL A 11 -5.41 9.80 8.47
CA VAL A 11 -6.78 9.82 7.95
C VAL A 11 -7.37 8.41 7.88
N VAL A 12 -6.66 7.45 7.31
CA VAL A 12 -7.14 6.06 7.18
C VAL A 12 -7.42 5.44 8.54
N LEU A 13 -6.55 5.66 9.51
CA LEU A 13 -6.71 5.10 10.86
C LEU A 13 -7.83 5.78 11.66
N SER A 14 -8.13 7.07 11.40
CA SER A 14 -9.23 7.79 12.05
C SER A 14 -10.59 7.53 11.40
N GLU A 15 -10.64 7.53 10.07
CA GLU A 15 -11.91 7.46 9.33
C GLU A 15 -12.32 6.03 8.95
N CYS A 16 -11.34 5.15 8.73
CA CYS A 16 -11.56 3.79 8.23
C CYS A 16 -10.91 2.70 9.09
N PRO A 17 -10.93 2.76 10.45
CA PRO A 17 -10.24 1.77 11.28
C PRO A 17 -10.77 0.34 11.08
N ALA A 18 -12.02 0.21 10.63
CA ALA A 18 -12.68 -1.08 10.42
C ALA A 18 -11.99 -1.96 9.35
N VAL A 19 -11.21 -1.38 8.44
CA VAL A 19 -10.48 -2.16 7.42
C VAL A 19 -9.42 -3.07 8.05
N PHE A 20 -8.91 -2.72 9.23
CA PHE A 20 -7.91 -3.50 9.97
C PHE A 20 -8.52 -4.50 10.96
N HIS A 21 -9.84 -4.49 11.17
CA HIS A 21 -10.48 -5.40 12.12
C HIS A 21 -10.37 -6.86 11.66
N GLY A 22 -10.09 -7.73 12.63
CA GLY A 22 -9.98 -9.17 12.40
C GLY A 22 -8.62 -9.63 11.85
N LEU A 23 -7.66 -8.72 11.66
CA LEU A 23 -6.31 -9.07 11.25
C LEU A 23 -5.44 -9.38 12.48
N ALA A 24 -4.71 -10.49 12.43
CA ALA A 24 -3.64 -10.82 13.38
C ALA A 24 -2.25 -10.55 12.77
N SER A 25 -2.15 -10.55 11.44
CA SER A 25 -0.92 -10.29 10.70
C SER A 25 -1.17 -9.41 9.47
N LEU A 26 -0.20 -8.58 9.11
CA LEU A 26 -0.25 -7.69 7.96
C LEU A 26 1.13 -7.57 7.31
N VAL A 27 1.17 -7.64 5.98
CA VAL A 27 2.36 -7.36 5.18
C VAL A 27 2.15 -6.04 4.43
N ASP A 28 3.03 -5.08 4.67
CA ASP A 28 3.13 -3.80 3.96
C ASP A 28 4.11 -4.00 2.78
N VAL A 29 3.55 -4.17 1.58
CA VAL A 29 4.31 -4.48 0.36
C VAL A 29 4.80 -3.19 -0.28
N GLY A 30 6.12 -3.12 -0.53
CA GLY A 30 6.77 -1.89 -0.97
C GLY A 30 6.72 -0.81 0.12
N GLY A 31 6.75 -1.23 1.39
CA GLY A 31 6.54 -0.33 2.54
C GLY A 31 7.73 0.57 2.89
N GLY A 32 8.84 0.48 2.14
CA GLY A 32 10.02 1.33 2.34
C GLY A 32 10.57 1.23 3.77
N HIS A 33 10.66 2.37 4.43
CA HIS A 33 11.13 2.46 5.83
C HIS A 33 10.06 2.09 6.88
N GLY A 34 8.87 1.63 6.45
CA GLY A 34 7.83 1.10 7.34
C GLY A 34 6.95 2.15 8.02
N THR A 35 6.85 3.36 7.49
CA THR A 35 6.04 4.44 8.07
C THR A 35 4.57 4.04 8.24
N ALA A 36 3.98 3.38 7.24
CA ALA A 36 2.59 2.91 7.30
C ALA A 36 2.44 1.75 8.29
N ALA A 37 3.31 0.75 8.20
CA ALA A 37 3.33 -0.39 9.11
C ALA A 37 3.50 0.04 10.58
N ALA A 38 4.37 1.03 10.85
CA ALA A 38 4.56 1.58 12.20
C ALA A 38 3.31 2.28 12.74
N ALA A 39 2.59 3.02 11.89
CA ALA A 39 1.34 3.66 12.27
C ALA A 39 0.26 2.64 12.61
N ILE A 40 0.13 1.58 11.79
CA ILE A 40 -0.81 0.48 12.03
C ILE A 40 -0.46 -0.30 13.30
N ALA A 41 0.80 -0.68 13.49
CA ALA A 41 1.25 -1.41 14.68
C ALA A 41 1.03 -0.62 15.97
N ARG A 42 1.12 0.71 15.91
CA ARG A 42 0.84 1.60 17.05
C ARG A 42 -0.64 1.67 17.36
N ALA A 43 -1.50 1.76 16.32
CA ALA A 43 -2.95 1.81 16.47
C ALA A 43 -3.55 0.46 16.86
N PHE A 44 -2.96 -0.63 16.36
CA PHE A 44 -3.40 -2.01 16.57
C PHE A 44 -2.23 -2.89 17.02
N PRO A 45 -1.82 -2.83 18.30
CA PRO A 45 -0.64 -3.54 18.78
C PRO A 45 -0.69 -5.08 18.69
N HIS A 46 -1.88 -5.62 18.47
CA HIS A 46 -2.10 -7.06 18.26
C HIS A 46 -1.80 -7.52 16.83
N ILE A 47 -1.71 -6.59 15.87
CA ILE A 47 -1.41 -6.92 14.48
C ILE A 47 0.12 -7.01 14.32
N LYS A 48 0.60 -8.19 13.95
CA LYS A 48 2.01 -8.38 13.61
C LYS A 48 2.27 -7.80 12.21
N CYS A 49 2.94 -6.64 12.16
CA CYS A 49 3.26 -5.97 10.91
C CYS A 49 4.65 -6.39 10.39
N THR A 50 4.70 -6.77 9.12
CA THR A 50 5.93 -7.05 8.37
C THR A 50 6.01 -6.08 7.19
N VAL A 51 7.15 -5.42 7.02
CA VAL A 51 7.45 -4.58 5.85
C VAL A 51 8.22 -5.41 4.87
N MET A 52 7.72 -5.53 3.66
CA MET A 52 8.40 -6.23 2.56
C MET A 52 8.82 -5.24 1.51
N ASP A 53 10.09 -5.23 1.15
CA ASP A 53 10.63 -4.39 0.09
C ASP A 53 11.87 -5.02 -0.54
N LEU A 54 12.42 -4.40 -1.58
CA LEU A 54 13.60 -4.89 -2.26
C LEU A 54 14.82 -4.93 -1.32
N PRO A 55 15.78 -5.84 -1.52
CA PRO A 55 16.90 -6.05 -0.61
C PRO A 55 17.69 -4.80 -0.26
N HIS A 56 17.91 -3.90 -1.24
CA HIS A 56 18.64 -2.65 -1.02
C HIS A 56 17.85 -1.66 -0.14
N VAL A 57 16.52 -1.64 -0.23
CA VAL A 57 15.66 -0.79 0.60
C VAL A 57 15.63 -1.31 2.02
N VAL A 58 15.48 -2.63 2.20
CA VAL A 58 15.49 -3.28 3.51
C VAL A 58 16.84 -3.09 4.23
N ALA A 59 17.94 -3.06 3.48
CA ALA A 59 19.27 -2.82 4.05
C ALA A 59 19.40 -1.42 4.68
N GLU A 60 18.61 -0.45 4.24
CA GLU A 60 18.56 0.92 4.77
C GLU A 60 17.47 1.12 5.82
N ALA A 61 16.75 0.05 6.19
CA ALA A 61 15.65 0.13 7.14
C ALA A 61 16.11 0.59 8.52
N PRO A 62 15.33 1.47 9.20
CA PRO A 62 15.72 1.98 10.50
C PRO A 62 15.70 0.87 11.57
N ALA A 63 16.78 0.79 12.35
CA ALA A 63 16.85 -0.14 13.47
C ALA A 63 15.93 0.29 14.63
N GLY A 64 15.50 -0.67 15.43
CA GLY A 64 14.77 -0.40 16.68
C GLY A 64 13.31 0.02 16.52
N THR A 65 12.72 -0.17 15.35
CA THR A 65 11.30 0.18 15.07
C THR A 65 10.29 -0.79 15.67
N GLY A 66 10.73 -1.98 16.08
CA GLY A 66 9.84 -3.08 16.49
C GLY A 66 9.11 -3.75 15.31
N LEU A 67 9.37 -3.33 14.07
CA LEU A 67 8.83 -3.94 12.86
C LEU A 67 9.73 -5.07 12.37
N CYS A 68 9.12 -6.01 11.66
CA CYS A 68 9.84 -7.05 10.93
C CYS A 68 10.05 -6.54 9.49
N PHE A 69 11.29 -6.55 9.00
CA PHE A 69 11.61 -6.21 7.62
C PHE A 69 12.01 -7.48 6.86
N LEU A 70 11.45 -7.66 5.69
CA LEU A 70 11.67 -8.81 4.83
C LEU A 70 12.09 -8.36 3.44
N ALA A 71 13.27 -8.77 3.01
CA ALA A 71 13.73 -8.54 1.64
C ALA A 71 13.05 -9.51 0.67
N GLY A 72 12.48 -8.99 -0.42
CA GLY A 72 11.83 -9.81 -1.44
C GLY A 72 11.30 -8.98 -2.60
N ASP A 73 10.86 -9.66 -3.64
CA ASP A 73 10.18 -9.07 -4.80
C ASP A 73 8.70 -9.47 -4.78
N MET A 74 7.81 -8.48 -4.80
CA MET A 74 6.36 -8.70 -4.78
C MET A 74 5.85 -9.44 -6.03
N PHE A 75 6.61 -9.42 -7.13
CA PHE A 75 6.28 -10.17 -8.32
C PHE A 75 6.59 -11.66 -8.21
N ASP A 76 7.50 -12.04 -7.32
CA ASP A 76 7.86 -13.43 -7.08
C ASP A 76 7.02 -14.04 -5.98
N HIS A 77 7.03 -13.46 -4.79
CA HIS A 77 6.36 -14.02 -3.63
C HIS A 77 6.04 -12.96 -2.58
N ILE A 78 4.83 -13.01 -2.03
CA ILE A 78 4.42 -12.25 -0.84
C ILE A 78 4.18 -13.26 0.29
N PRO A 79 4.77 -13.07 1.49
CA PRO A 79 4.60 -14.01 2.59
C PRO A 79 3.15 -14.07 3.07
N PRO A 80 2.69 -15.24 3.58
CA PRO A 80 1.32 -15.40 4.06
C PRO A 80 0.99 -14.45 5.21
N ALA A 81 -0.16 -13.79 5.12
CA ALA A 81 -0.70 -12.93 6.17
C ALA A 81 -2.23 -12.82 6.06
N ASP A 82 -2.88 -12.31 7.12
CA ASP A 82 -4.32 -12.03 7.10
C ASP A 82 -4.65 -10.77 6.31
N GLY A 83 -3.73 -9.80 6.25
CA GLY A 83 -3.85 -8.57 5.49
C GLY A 83 -2.62 -8.27 4.65
N ILE A 84 -2.85 -7.80 3.42
CA ILE A 84 -1.80 -7.24 2.56
C ILE A 84 -2.13 -5.77 2.33
N LEU A 85 -1.18 -4.90 2.61
CA LEU A 85 -1.28 -3.46 2.34
C LEU A 85 -0.48 -3.12 1.08
N LEU A 86 -1.15 -2.48 0.13
CA LEU A 86 -0.57 -1.87 -1.05
C LEU A 86 -0.83 -0.36 -0.97
N LYS A 87 0.15 0.41 -0.51
CA LYS A 87 0.04 1.87 -0.41
C LYS A 87 0.93 2.54 -1.45
N TRP A 88 0.31 3.20 -2.43
CA TRP A 88 1.01 3.84 -3.55
C TRP A 88 1.91 2.86 -4.32
N ILE A 89 1.33 1.72 -4.68
CA ILE A 89 2.03 0.67 -5.42
C ILE A 89 1.47 0.53 -6.83
N LEU A 90 0.14 0.42 -6.97
CA LEU A 90 -0.45 0.03 -8.25
C LEU A 90 -0.31 1.11 -9.33
N HIS A 91 -0.23 2.37 -8.95
CA HIS A 91 -0.04 3.47 -9.90
C HIS A 91 1.34 3.45 -10.60
N ASP A 92 2.34 2.78 -10.03
CA ASP A 92 3.67 2.65 -10.63
C ASP A 92 3.73 1.62 -11.77
N TRP A 93 2.67 0.82 -11.96
CA TRP A 93 2.70 -0.35 -12.81
C TRP A 93 1.57 -0.39 -13.84
N ASP A 94 1.85 -0.99 -15.01
CA ASP A 94 0.85 -1.31 -16.01
C ASP A 94 -0.14 -2.39 -15.51
N ASP A 95 -1.24 -2.59 -16.25
CA ASP A 95 -2.30 -3.52 -15.88
C ASP A 95 -1.81 -4.97 -15.73
N ALA A 96 -0.92 -5.43 -16.61
CA ALA A 96 -0.40 -6.79 -16.57
C ALA A 96 0.40 -7.04 -15.27
N LYS A 97 1.20 -6.07 -14.86
CA LYS A 97 1.95 -6.12 -13.61
C LYS A 97 1.04 -5.97 -12.38
N CYS A 98 0.05 -5.09 -12.43
CA CYS A 98 -0.96 -4.98 -11.38
C CYS A 98 -1.71 -6.30 -11.16
N ILE A 99 -2.12 -6.99 -12.23
CA ILE A 99 -2.75 -8.30 -12.15
C ILE A 99 -1.81 -9.30 -11.46
N LYS A 100 -0.52 -9.32 -11.84
CA LYS A 100 0.47 -10.22 -11.21
C LYS A 100 0.65 -9.92 -9.71
N ILE A 101 0.70 -8.65 -9.30
CA ILE A 101 0.75 -8.27 -7.89
C ILE A 101 -0.50 -8.78 -7.16
N MET A 102 -1.69 -8.58 -7.73
CA MET A 102 -2.94 -9.03 -7.12
C MET A 102 -3.04 -10.56 -7.01
N GLU A 103 -2.49 -11.31 -7.97
CA GLU A 103 -2.38 -12.77 -7.88
C GLU A 103 -1.49 -13.18 -6.69
N ARG A 104 -0.33 -12.54 -6.50
CA ARG A 104 0.53 -12.79 -5.33
C ARG A 104 -0.15 -12.43 -4.02
N CYS A 105 -0.88 -11.31 -3.97
CA CYS A 105 -1.69 -10.94 -2.81
C CYS A 105 -2.76 -12.00 -2.49
N LYS A 106 -3.47 -12.49 -3.50
CA LYS A 106 -4.48 -13.54 -3.36
C LYS A 106 -3.90 -14.84 -2.79
N GLU A 107 -2.73 -15.24 -3.26
CA GLU A 107 -2.01 -16.41 -2.74
C GLU A 107 -1.62 -16.19 -1.26
N ALA A 108 -1.09 -15.01 -0.93
CA ALA A 108 -0.63 -14.67 0.41
C ALA A 108 -1.75 -14.66 1.46
N ILE A 109 -2.95 -14.16 1.12
CA ILE A 109 -4.11 -14.15 2.04
C ILE A 109 -4.82 -15.50 2.13
N GLY A 110 -4.38 -16.54 1.42
CA GLY A 110 -4.94 -17.89 1.47
C GLY A 110 -6.33 -18.05 0.87
N GLY A 111 -6.75 -17.12 -0.01
CA GLY A 111 -8.03 -17.14 -0.70
C GLY A 111 -9.24 -16.85 0.21
N LYS A 112 -10.45 -17.11 -0.32
CA LYS A 112 -11.72 -16.75 0.36
C LYS A 112 -11.97 -17.47 1.69
N GLU A 113 -11.38 -18.64 1.89
CA GLU A 113 -11.67 -19.49 3.04
C GLU A 113 -11.07 -18.94 4.35
N ARG A 114 -10.01 -18.14 4.29
CA ARG A 114 -9.34 -17.55 5.47
C ARG A 114 -9.84 -16.17 5.84
N GLY A 115 -10.70 -15.54 5.02
CA GLY A 115 -11.19 -14.19 5.28
C GLY A 115 -10.12 -13.10 5.20
N GLY A 116 -9.00 -13.36 4.52
CA GLY A 116 -7.92 -12.41 4.34
C GLY A 116 -8.33 -11.21 3.49
N LYS A 117 -7.65 -10.09 3.68
CA LYS A 117 -7.96 -8.80 3.03
C LYS A 117 -6.76 -8.25 2.27
N VAL A 118 -7.01 -7.65 1.11
CA VAL A 118 -6.07 -6.75 0.45
C VAL A 118 -6.58 -5.32 0.65
N ILE A 119 -5.74 -4.47 1.22
CA ILE A 119 -6.03 -3.06 1.51
C ILE A 119 -5.20 -2.24 0.53
N ILE A 120 -5.88 -1.49 -0.34
CA ILE A 120 -5.25 -0.65 -1.35
C ILE A 120 -5.45 0.81 -0.93
N ILE A 121 -4.37 1.56 -0.83
CA ILE A 121 -4.38 3.01 -0.59
C ILE A 121 -3.67 3.65 -1.78
N ASP A 122 -4.45 4.24 -2.65
CA ASP A 122 -3.94 4.87 -3.87
C ASP A 122 -4.78 6.09 -4.23
N THR A 123 -4.30 6.91 -5.15
CA THR A 123 -5.06 8.04 -5.68
C THR A 123 -6.01 7.55 -6.75
N VAL A 124 -7.28 7.93 -6.64
CA VAL A 124 -8.32 7.56 -7.61
C VAL A 124 -8.77 8.82 -8.37
N ILE A 125 -8.77 8.73 -9.70
CA ILE A 125 -9.28 9.81 -10.55
C ILE A 125 -10.81 9.76 -10.53
N GLY A 126 -11.42 10.79 -9.94
CA GLY A 126 -12.89 10.85 -9.82
C GLY A 126 -13.58 11.01 -11.17
N SER A 127 -14.68 10.26 -11.36
CA SER A 127 -15.44 10.21 -12.61
C SER A 127 -16.54 11.28 -12.77
N ARG A 128 -16.75 12.17 -11.77
CA ARG A 128 -17.79 13.22 -11.82
C ARG A 128 -17.20 14.62 -11.64
N PRO A 129 -17.42 15.53 -12.62
CA PRO A 129 -16.93 16.91 -12.52
C PRO A 129 -17.91 17.79 -11.71
N ASN A 130 -17.50 18.24 -10.53
CA ASN A 130 -17.95 19.48 -9.93
C ASN A 130 -16.76 20.46 -9.91
N GLU A 131 -16.96 21.76 -9.60
CA GLU A 131 -15.89 22.77 -9.70
C GLU A 131 -14.72 22.51 -8.71
N GLU A 132 -14.99 21.95 -7.54
CA GLU A 132 -13.95 21.54 -6.58
C GLU A 132 -13.16 20.32 -7.09
N ASP A 133 -13.83 19.40 -7.79
CA ASP A 133 -13.23 18.25 -8.42
C ASP A 133 -12.35 18.61 -9.63
N MET A 134 -12.59 19.75 -10.31
CA MET A 134 -11.74 20.19 -11.43
C MET A 134 -10.32 20.54 -10.97
N ILE A 135 -10.16 21.29 -9.88
CA ILE A 135 -8.84 21.63 -9.33
C ILE A 135 -8.12 20.36 -8.85
N ARG A 136 -8.85 19.47 -8.20
CA ARG A 136 -8.32 18.17 -7.75
C ARG A 136 -7.91 17.31 -8.95
N ARG A 137 -8.70 17.30 -10.02
CA ARG A 137 -8.42 16.55 -11.24
C ARG A 137 -7.21 17.09 -11.99
N GLU A 138 -7.03 18.42 -12.06
CA GLU A 138 -5.82 19.02 -12.63
C GLU A 138 -4.58 18.62 -11.86
N ALA A 139 -4.63 18.60 -10.53
CA ALA A 139 -3.53 18.13 -9.68
C ALA A 139 -3.24 16.63 -9.90
N GLN A 140 -4.28 15.81 -10.03
CA GLN A 140 -4.16 14.38 -10.34
C GLN A 140 -3.53 14.14 -11.71
N VAL A 141 -3.98 14.86 -12.76
CA VAL A 141 -3.39 14.77 -14.10
C VAL A 141 -1.93 15.19 -14.11
N LEU A 142 -1.56 16.23 -13.36
CA LEU A 142 -0.16 16.64 -13.22
C LEU A 142 0.67 15.59 -12.49
N CYS A 143 0.13 14.94 -11.45
CA CYS A 143 0.77 13.81 -10.80
C CYS A 143 0.96 12.64 -11.76
N ASP A 144 -0.09 12.28 -12.52
CA ASP A 144 -0.05 11.19 -13.50
C ASP A 144 1.01 11.43 -14.58
N LEU A 145 1.07 12.65 -15.13
CA LEU A 145 2.13 13.07 -16.07
C LEU A 145 3.52 12.96 -15.44
N GLY A 146 3.66 13.34 -14.18
CA GLY A 146 4.91 13.17 -13.42
C GLY A 146 5.30 11.70 -13.28
N MET A 147 4.34 10.83 -12.94
CA MET A 147 4.55 9.39 -12.81
C MET A 147 4.90 8.73 -14.16
N MET A 148 4.26 9.13 -15.26
CA MET A 148 4.59 8.63 -16.60
C MET A 148 6.03 8.96 -17.04
N THR A 149 6.63 10.01 -16.50
CA THR A 149 8.03 10.37 -16.78
C THR A 149 9.05 9.65 -15.91
N THR A 150 8.61 9.14 -14.73
CA THR A 150 9.47 8.49 -13.75
C THR A 150 9.22 6.98 -13.63
N SER A 151 8.02 6.53 -13.97
CA SER A 151 7.60 5.13 -13.95
C SER A 151 6.69 4.82 -15.16
N ASN A 152 6.44 3.55 -15.44
CA ASN A 152 5.48 3.13 -16.47
C ASN A 152 4.04 3.02 -15.92
N GLY A 153 3.76 3.66 -14.80
CA GLY A 153 2.46 3.66 -14.16
C GLY A 153 1.61 4.88 -14.52
N ALA A 154 0.35 4.81 -14.15
CA ALA A 154 -0.63 5.88 -14.22
C ALA A 154 -1.62 5.75 -13.06
N GLU A 155 -2.25 6.85 -12.65
CA GLU A 155 -3.32 6.79 -11.67
C GLU A 155 -4.54 6.05 -12.24
N ARG A 156 -5.24 5.31 -11.40
CA ARG A 156 -6.38 4.49 -11.78
C ARG A 156 -7.70 5.24 -11.68
N GLU A 157 -8.60 4.97 -12.61
CA GLU A 157 -10.01 5.36 -12.52
C GLU A 157 -10.77 4.37 -11.60
N GLU A 158 -11.86 4.86 -10.98
CA GLU A 158 -12.79 4.03 -10.20
C GLU A 158 -13.51 2.98 -11.06
#